data_865f3a23515c5e6c324fb293e68b9752
#
_entry.id   865f3a23515c5e6c324fb293e68b9752
#
_cell.length_a   1.000
_cell.length_b   1.000
_cell.length_c   1.000
_cell.angle_alpha   90.00
_cell.angle_beta   90.00
_cell.angle_gamma   90.00
#
_symmetry.space_group_name_H-M   'P 1'
#
loop_
_entity.id
_entity.type
_entity.pdbx_description
1 polymer ?
#
loop_
_entity_poly.entity_id
_entity_poly.type
_entity_poly.pdbx_seq_one_letter_code
_entity_poly.pdbx_strand_id
1 'polypeptide(L)'
;SLNWLSQYIDLSGLSVDEMSDMLTFAGIEVEDIRQQGVDSPYVVVARVAAAEQHPQADRLKVCQVDVGDGTLHQIVCGAQNYKVGDKVPCALPGAVLPGNVEIKVGKLRGVESRGMLCSASELGLPDKEHGLWILPQELEPGTPISQVVKADTLVEVEVTPNRPDLLSHNGMAYELAAISGREYRPVSIDDAGVELEPAGDFVRLDQPELNPYYTAVKISGVNV
;
A
#
# COMPACT_ATOMS: atom_id res chain seq x y z
N SER A 1 1.79 9.41 4.52
CA SER A 1 0.65 8.88 3.77
C SER A 1 -0.38 9.99 3.54
N LEU A 2 -0.66 10.31 2.28
CA LEU A 2 -1.70 11.30 1.96
C LEU A 2 -3.11 10.77 2.27
N ASN A 3 -3.34 9.46 2.11
CA ASN A 3 -4.60 8.84 2.51
C ASN A 3 -4.86 8.96 4.00
N TRP A 4 -3.82 8.85 4.82
CA TRP A 4 -3.97 9.05 6.27
C TRP A 4 -4.12 10.53 6.61
N LEU A 5 -3.32 11.38 5.98
CA LEU A 5 -3.37 12.83 6.21
C LEU A 5 -4.76 13.41 5.86
N SER A 6 -5.41 12.86 4.82
CA SER A 6 -6.76 13.27 4.38
C SER A 6 -7.87 13.05 5.42
N GLN A 7 -7.60 12.26 6.47
CA GLN A 7 -8.54 12.10 7.58
C GLN A 7 -8.60 13.34 8.47
N TYR A 8 -7.56 14.17 8.45
CA TYR A 8 -7.44 15.37 9.29
C TYR A 8 -7.64 16.67 8.52
N ILE A 9 -7.40 16.65 7.22
CA ILE A 9 -7.47 17.84 6.36
C ILE A 9 -7.97 17.45 4.97
N ASP A 10 -8.83 18.28 4.38
CA ASP A 10 -9.26 18.08 3.00
C ASP A 10 -8.13 18.47 2.04
N LEU A 11 -7.59 17.48 1.33
CA LEU A 11 -6.52 17.64 0.33
C LEU A 11 -7.06 17.81 -1.10
N SER A 12 -8.38 17.83 -1.31
CA SER A 12 -8.97 17.97 -2.64
C SER A 12 -8.52 19.25 -3.34
N GLY A 13 -8.17 19.12 -4.63
CA GLY A 13 -7.70 20.26 -5.43
C GLY A 13 -6.30 20.78 -5.06
N LEU A 14 -5.55 20.09 -4.20
CA LEU A 14 -4.15 20.37 -3.92
C LEU A 14 -3.31 19.27 -4.57
N SER A 15 -2.47 19.62 -5.51
CA SER A 15 -1.52 18.68 -6.09
C SER A 15 -0.40 18.34 -5.11
N VAL A 16 0.26 17.21 -5.34
CA VAL A 16 1.40 16.77 -4.52
C VAL A 16 2.54 17.77 -4.60
N ASP A 17 2.78 18.33 -5.80
CA ASP A 17 3.83 19.34 -6.03
C ASP A 17 3.53 20.64 -5.27
N GLU A 18 2.29 21.15 -5.33
CA GLU A 18 1.88 22.34 -4.56
C GLU A 18 2.01 22.11 -3.05
N MET A 19 1.65 20.93 -2.56
CA MET A 19 1.80 20.57 -1.15
C MET A 19 3.29 20.50 -0.76
N SER A 20 4.13 19.90 -1.61
CA SER A 20 5.59 19.83 -1.41
C SER A 20 6.19 21.23 -1.34
N ASP A 21 5.81 22.12 -2.25
CA ASP A 21 6.26 23.52 -2.25
C ASP A 21 5.83 24.24 -0.96
N MET A 22 4.56 24.11 -0.56
CA MET A 22 4.06 24.72 0.69
C MET A 22 4.85 24.26 1.91
N LEU A 23 5.12 22.94 2.04
CA LEU A 23 5.91 22.40 3.13
C LEU A 23 7.34 22.93 3.12
N THR A 24 7.98 22.91 1.96
CA THR A 24 9.35 23.38 1.79
C THR A 24 9.48 24.89 2.13
N PHE A 25 8.55 25.72 1.64
CA PHE A 25 8.54 27.17 1.97
C PHE A 25 8.23 27.43 3.45
N ALA A 26 7.55 26.52 4.14
CA ALA A 26 7.34 26.57 5.58
C ALA A 26 8.53 26.05 6.39
N GLY A 27 9.62 25.60 5.75
CA GLY A 27 10.83 25.10 6.38
C GLY A 27 10.77 23.61 6.72
N ILE A 28 9.90 22.84 6.05
CA ILE A 28 9.81 21.39 6.15
C ILE A 28 10.33 20.82 4.83
N GLU A 29 11.53 20.28 4.84
CA GLU A 29 12.15 19.71 3.64
C GLU A 29 11.47 18.42 3.22
N VAL A 30 11.05 18.35 1.95
CA VAL A 30 10.50 17.14 1.35
C VAL A 30 11.64 16.40 0.66
N GLU A 31 12.00 15.23 1.18
CA GLU A 31 13.15 14.42 0.71
C GLU A 31 12.76 13.48 -0.41
N ASP A 32 11.56 12.89 -0.34
CA ASP A 32 11.10 11.93 -1.35
C ASP A 32 9.58 11.91 -1.47
N ILE A 33 9.10 11.61 -2.67
CA ILE A 33 7.68 11.40 -2.96
C ILE A 33 7.55 10.12 -3.77
N ARG A 34 6.87 9.12 -3.22
CA ARG A 34 6.66 7.83 -3.88
C ARG A 34 5.20 7.42 -3.89
N GLN A 35 4.82 6.83 -5.02
CA GLN A 35 3.53 6.19 -5.17
C GLN A 35 3.60 4.76 -4.61
N GLN A 36 2.63 4.39 -3.80
CA GLN A 36 2.46 3.04 -3.26
C GLN A 36 1.13 2.48 -3.74
N GLY A 37 1.17 1.29 -4.32
CA GLY A 37 -0.01 0.69 -4.95
C GLY A 37 -0.32 1.29 -6.32
N VAL A 38 -1.33 0.73 -6.97
CA VAL A 38 -1.76 1.12 -8.30
C VAL A 38 -3.27 1.34 -8.31
N ASP A 39 -3.70 2.53 -8.70
CA ASP A 39 -5.11 2.82 -8.98
C ASP A 39 -5.36 2.74 -10.49
N SER A 40 -5.56 1.52 -10.96
CA SER A 40 -5.82 1.25 -12.38
C SER A 40 -6.86 0.14 -12.52
N PRO A 41 -7.89 0.34 -13.35
CA PRO A 41 -8.87 -0.70 -13.66
C PRO A 41 -8.28 -1.85 -14.47
N TYR A 42 -7.08 -1.68 -15.02
CA TYR A 42 -6.36 -2.70 -15.81
C TYR A 42 -5.42 -3.56 -14.96
N VAL A 43 -5.35 -3.35 -13.65
CA VAL A 43 -4.61 -4.23 -12.74
C VAL A 43 -5.62 -4.95 -11.85
N VAL A 44 -5.76 -6.24 -12.08
CA VAL A 44 -6.83 -7.04 -11.46
C VAL A 44 -6.29 -8.28 -10.77
N VAL A 45 -7.09 -8.83 -9.86
CA VAL A 45 -6.88 -10.19 -9.34
C VAL A 45 -7.07 -11.19 -10.49
N ALA A 46 -6.13 -12.09 -10.63
CA ALA A 46 -6.21 -13.13 -11.65
C ALA A 46 -5.90 -14.51 -11.03
N ARG A 47 -6.52 -15.56 -11.55
CA ARG A 47 -6.26 -16.94 -11.16
C ARG A 47 -5.42 -17.63 -12.21
N VAL A 48 -4.35 -18.28 -11.82
CA VAL A 48 -3.54 -19.10 -12.72
C VAL A 48 -4.29 -20.41 -13.00
N ALA A 49 -4.88 -20.54 -14.18
CA ALA A 49 -5.65 -21.72 -14.58
C ALA A 49 -4.75 -22.86 -15.08
N ALA A 50 -3.66 -22.52 -15.77
CA ALA A 50 -2.65 -23.49 -16.22
C ALA A 50 -1.28 -22.80 -16.32
N ALA A 51 -0.21 -23.57 -16.21
CA ALA A 51 1.16 -23.09 -16.38
C ALA A 51 2.01 -24.19 -16.99
N GLU A 52 2.53 -23.98 -18.18
CA GLU A 52 3.36 -24.92 -18.92
C GLU A 52 4.76 -24.35 -19.14
N GLN A 53 5.74 -25.22 -19.32
CA GLN A 53 7.11 -24.82 -19.63
C GLN A 53 7.17 -24.07 -20.96
N HIS A 54 7.87 -22.94 -21.00
CA HIS A 54 8.06 -22.19 -22.23
C HIS A 54 8.92 -22.98 -23.22
N PRO A 55 8.53 -23.08 -24.52
CA PRO A 55 9.21 -23.96 -25.49
C PRO A 55 10.66 -23.59 -25.82
N GLN A 56 11.07 -22.35 -25.53
CA GLN A 56 12.40 -21.83 -25.87
C GLN A 56 13.11 -21.15 -24.69
N ALA A 57 12.64 -21.34 -23.44
CA ALA A 57 13.25 -20.69 -22.30
C ALA A 57 13.01 -21.46 -20.99
N ASP A 58 14.07 -21.98 -20.41
CA ASP A 58 14.03 -22.85 -19.21
C ASP A 58 13.49 -22.15 -17.95
N ARG A 59 13.60 -20.83 -17.89
CA ARG A 59 13.16 -20.01 -16.73
C ARG A 59 11.79 -19.37 -16.91
N LEU A 60 11.13 -19.57 -18.05
CA LEU A 60 9.82 -18.98 -18.33
C LEU A 60 8.73 -20.07 -18.37
N LYS A 61 7.53 -19.69 -17.97
CA LYS A 61 6.33 -20.49 -18.12
C LYS A 61 5.32 -19.72 -18.96
N VAL A 62 4.54 -20.44 -19.73
CA VAL A 62 3.36 -19.92 -20.46
C VAL A 62 2.16 -20.23 -19.61
N CYS A 63 1.51 -19.20 -19.08
CA CYS A 63 0.35 -19.33 -18.21
C CYS A 63 -0.94 -19.05 -18.98
N GLN A 64 -1.98 -19.79 -18.64
CA GLN A 64 -3.36 -19.43 -18.98
C GLN A 64 -3.99 -18.86 -17.71
N VAL A 65 -4.47 -17.63 -17.79
CA VAL A 65 -4.85 -16.83 -16.64
C VAL A 65 -6.29 -16.37 -16.80
N ASP A 66 -7.10 -16.63 -15.79
CA ASP A 66 -8.48 -16.17 -15.67
C ASP A 66 -8.49 -14.81 -14.96
N VAL A 67 -8.95 -13.78 -15.65
CA VAL A 67 -9.05 -12.40 -15.15
C VAL A 67 -10.51 -11.99 -14.90
N GLY A 68 -11.45 -12.94 -14.90
CA GLY A 68 -12.85 -12.70 -14.57
C GLY A 68 -13.71 -12.19 -15.75
N ASP A 69 -13.16 -12.12 -16.96
CA ASP A 69 -13.88 -11.67 -18.17
C ASP A 69 -14.48 -12.82 -18.99
N GLY A 70 -14.39 -14.05 -18.47
CA GLY A 70 -14.90 -15.26 -19.13
C GLY A 70 -13.97 -15.85 -20.17
N THR A 71 -12.77 -15.30 -20.37
CA THR A 71 -11.74 -15.82 -21.28
C THR A 71 -10.43 -16.09 -20.55
N LEU A 72 -9.61 -16.98 -21.09
CA LEU A 72 -8.27 -17.21 -20.57
C LEU A 72 -7.25 -16.37 -21.35
N HIS A 73 -6.45 -15.63 -20.62
CA HIS A 73 -5.38 -14.82 -21.18
C HIS A 73 -4.06 -15.54 -21.11
N GLN A 74 -3.35 -15.61 -22.25
CA GLN A 74 -1.99 -16.16 -22.28
C GLN A 74 -1.00 -15.13 -21.79
N ILE A 75 -0.26 -15.46 -20.74
CA ILE A 75 0.77 -14.59 -20.14
C ILE A 75 2.04 -15.39 -19.91
N VAL A 76 3.18 -14.85 -20.32
CA VAL A 76 4.49 -15.45 -20.08
C VAL A 76 5.06 -14.89 -18.78
N CYS A 77 5.42 -15.79 -17.86
CA CYS A 77 5.90 -15.44 -16.53
C CYS A 77 7.24 -16.11 -16.19
N GLY A 78 8.13 -15.37 -15.56
CA GLY A 78 9.46 -15.86 -15.13
C GLY A 78 9.53 -16.24 -13.65
N ALA A 79 8.51 -15.93 -12.85
CA ALA A 79 8.48 -16.28 -11.44
C ALA A 79 8.34 -17.79 -11.22
N GLN A 80 8.81 -18.26 -10.06
CA GLN A 80 8.79 -19.70 -9.73
C GLN A 80 8.00 -20.01 -8.44
N ASN A 81 7.56 -18.98 -7.72
CA ASN A 81 6.94 -19.09 -6.40
C ASN A 81 5.42 -19.31 -6.43
N TYR A 82 4.84 -19.61 -7.59
CA TYR A 82 3.40 -19.82 -7.75
C TYR A 82 3.07 -21.21 -8.32
N LYS A 83 1.84 -21.63 -8.12
CA LYS A 83 1.27 -22.88 -8.64
C LYS A 83 -0.08 -22.63 -9.33
N VAL A 84 -0.55 -23.60 -10.10
CA VAL A 84 -1.90 -23.59 -10.68
C VAL A 84 -2.93 -23.52 -9.55
N GLY A 85 -3.90 -22.62 -9.72
CA GLY A 85 -4.92 -22.29 -8.72
C GLY A 85 -4.62 -21.05 -7.90
N ASP A 86 -3.37 -20.60 -7.81
CA ASP A 86 -3.04 -19.38 -7.08
C ASP A 86 -3.67 -18.14 -7.70
N LYS A 87 -4.03 -17.20 -6.83
CA LYS A 87 -4.49 -15.87 -7.20
C LYS A 87 -3.34 -14.88 -7.08
N VAL A 88 -3.16 -14.07 -8.12
CA VAL A 88 -2.03 -13.12 -8.24
C VAL A 88 -2.50 -11.84 -8.92
N PRO A 89 -1.84 -10.71 -8.74
CA PRO A 89 -2.14 -9.52 -9.52
C PRO A 89 -1.73 -9.73 -10.97
N CYS A 90 -2.58 -9.27 -11.88
CA CYS A 90 -2.35 -9.26 -13.31
C CYS A 90 -2.55 -7.86 -13.88
N ALA A 91 -1.52 -7.32 -14.49
CA ALA A 91 -1.59 -6.09 -15.25
C ALA A 91 -1.94 -6.43 -16.71
N LEU A 92 -3.10 -5.95 -17.14
CA LEU A 92 -3.61 -6.11 -18.50
C LEU A 92 -3.03 -5.02 -19.43
N PRO A 93 -3.07 -5.20 -20.76
CA PRO A 93 -2.67 -4.18 -21.71
C PRO A 93 -3.43 -2.86 -21.46
N GLY A 94 -2.70 -1.75 -21.40
CA GLY A 94 -3.21 -0.43 -21.02
C GLY A 94 -2.97 -0.05 -19.57
N ALA A 95 -2.54 -1.00 -18.71
CA ALA A 95 -2.07 -0.66 -17.38
C ALA A 95 -0.77 0.16 -17.45
N VAL A 96 -0.64 1.13 -16.55
CA VAL A 96 0.63 1.84 -16.30
C VAL A 96 1.03 1.54 -14.86
N LEU A 97 2.17 0.89 -14.69
CA LEU A 97 2.73 0.52 -13.40
C LEU A 97 3.71 1.60 -12.89
N PRO A 98 4.10 1.59 -11.61
CA PRO A 98 5.11 2.46 -11.07
C PRO A 98 6.38 2.51 -11.94
N GLY A 99 6.98 3.70 -12.05
CA GLY A 99 8.09 3.94 -12.98
C GLY A 99 7.67 4.14 -14.45
N ASN A 100 6.38 4.45 -14.70
CA ASN A 100 5.80 4.66 -16.04
C ASN A 100 5.93 3.45 -16.97
N VAL A 101 5.87 2.24 -16.41
CA VAL A 101 5.93 1.00 -17.18
C VAL A 101 4.56 0.71 -17.78
N GLU A 102 4.39 0.97 -19.07
CA GLU A 102 3.17 0.70 -19.82
C GLU A 102 3.10 -0.77 -20.24
N ILE A 103 2.04 -1.46 -19.87
CA ILE A 103 1.79 -2.86 -20.21
C ILE A 103 1.10 -2.94 -21.59
N LYS A 104 1.73 -3.68 -22.48
CA LYS A 104 1.25 -3.91 -23.87
C LYS A 104 1.24 -5.40 -24.18
N VAL A 105 0.48 -5.76 -25.20
CA VAL A 105 0.62 -7.09 -25.81
C VAL A 105 2.00 -7.19 -26.44
N GLY A 106 2.77 -8.18 -26.03
CA GLY A 106 4.14 -8.37 -26.48
C GLY A 106 4.47 -9.82 -26.76
N LYS A 107 5.70 -10.07 -27.22
CA LYS A 107 6.22 -11.44 -27.42
C LYS A 107 7.50 -11.62 -26.60
N LEU A 108 7.50 -12.64 -25.75
CA LEU A 108 8.69 -13.06 -25.01
C LEU A 108 9.21 -14.35 -25.63
N ARG A 109 10.42 -14.31 -26.14
CA ARG A 109 11.04 -15.47 -26.84
C ARG A 109 10.09 -16.13 -27.88
N GLY A 110 9.37 -15.31 -28.66
CA GLY A 110 8.46 -15.78 -29.72
C GLY A 110 7.03 -16.14 -29.27
N VAL A 111 6.77 -16.25 -27.97
CA VAL A 111 5.44 -16.54 -27.41
C VAL A 111 4.74 -15.23 -27.03
N GLU A 112 3.49 -15.07 -27.46
CA GLU A 112 2.67 -13.90 -27.16
C GLU A 112 2.32 -13.85 -25.66
N SER A 113 2.43 -12.68 -25.07
CA SER A 113 1.98 -12.38 -23.70
C SER A 113 1.00 -11.20 -23.72
N ARG A 114 -0.20 -11.40 -23.19
CA ARG A 114 -1.29 -10.42 -23.14
C ARG A 114 -1.42 -9.82 -21.75
N GLY A 115 -0.30 -9.32 -21.19
CA GLY A 115 -0.23 -8.75 -19.86
C GLY A 115 0.99 -9.25 -19.09
N MET A 116 1.00 -8.94 -17.79
CA MET A 116 2.07 -9.29 -16.88
C MET A 116 1.50 -9.70 -15.53
N LEU A 117 1.95 -10.84 -14.98
CA LEU A 117 1.70 -11.18 -13.58
C LEU A 117 2.69 -10.41 -12.72
N CYS A 118 2.21 -9.82 -11.63
CA CYS A 118 3.00 -8.85 -10.87
C CYS A 118 3.41 -9.35 -9.48
N SER A 119 4.61 -8.98 -9.09
CA SER A 119 5.06 -8.97 -7.69
C SER A 119 4.45 -7.77 -6.94
N ALA A 120 4.60 -7.73 -5.62
CA ALA A 120 4.22 -6.59 -4.82
C ALA A 120 5.06 -5.35 -5.17
N SER A 121 6.37 -5.52 -5.38
CA SER A 121 7.28 -4.42 -5.74
C SER A 121 6.97 -3.77 -7.09
N GLU A 122 6.53 -4.55 -8.08
CA GLU A 122 6.11 -4.01 -9.39
C GLU A 122 4.83 -3.15 -9.27
N LEU A 123 4.07 -3.32 -8.19
CA LEU A 123 2.91 -2.50 -7.84
C LEU A 123 3.26 -1.36 -6.86
N GLY A 124 4.55 -1.10 -6.61
CA GLY A 124 5.02 -0.10 -5.66
C GLY A 124 4.75 -0.45 -4.19
N LEU A 125 4.43 -1.70 -3.89
CA LEU A 125 4.19 -2.18 -2.52
C LEU A 125 5.48 -2.75 -1.92
N PRO A 126 5.64 -2.73 -0.59
CA PRO A 126 6.75 -3.40 0.07
C PRO A 126 6.77 -4.89 -0.29
N ASP A 127 7.89 -5.36 -0.83
CA ASP A 127 8.07 -6.76 -1.19
C ASP A 127 8.84 -7.48 -0.08
N LYS A 128 8.17 -8.46 0.55
CA LYS A 128 8.79 -9.35 1.54
C LYS A 128 9.21 -10.68 0.95
N GLU A 129 8.69 -11.03 -0.24
CA GLU A 129 8.90 -12.31 -0.90
C GLU A 129 9.30 -12.07 -2.36
N HIS A 130 10.44 -12.60 -2.77
CA HIS A 130 10.86 -12.52 -4.17
C HIS A 130 9.94 -13.36 -5.06
N GLY A 131 9.27 -12.72 -6.02
CA GLY A 131 8.39 -13.37 -6.99
C GLY A 131 7.00 -12.73 -7.07
N LEU A 132 6.01 -13.48 -7.56
CA LEU A 132 4.64 -12.98 -7.65
C LEU A 132 4.04 -12.77 -6.26
N TRP A 133 3.24 -11.75 -6.13
CA TRP A 133 2.44 -11.54 -4.93
C TRP A 133 1.27 -12.55 -4.91
N ILE A 134 1.34 -13.53 -4.01
CA ILE A 134 0.27 -14.51 -3.84
C ILE A 134 -0.84 -13.90 -3.00
N LEU A 135 -2.01 -13.80 -3.59
CA LEU A 135 -3.18 -13.18 -3.00
C LEU A 135 -4.05 -14.19 -2.24
N PRO A 136 -4.87 -13.73 -1.27
CA PRO A 136 -5.86 -14.56 -0.60
C PRO A 136 -6.83 -15.26 -1.57
N GLN A 137 -7.18 -16.52 -1.25
CA GLN A 137 -7.97 -17.36 -2.15
C GLN A 137 -9.46 -16.96 -2.24
N GLU A 138 -9.95 -16.15 -1.30
CA GLU A 138 -11.31 -15.61 -1.28
C GLU A 138 -11.55 -14.46 -2.28
N LEU A 139 -10.49 -13.84 -2.79
CA LEU A 139 -10.62 -12.77 -3.77
C LEU A 139 -11.09 -13.31 -5.12
N GLU A 140 -12.05 -12.64 -5.75
CA GLU A 140 -12.57 -13.06 -7.04
C GLU A 140 -11.71 -12.56 -8.22
N PRO A 141 -11.43 -13.38 -9.25
CA PRO A 141 -10.80 -12.92 -10.48
C PRO A 141 -11.56 -11.75 -11.10
N GLY A 142 -10.83 -10.74 -11.60
CA GLY A 142 -11.40 -9.52 -12.14
C GLY A 142 -11.57 -8.39 -11.11
N THR A 143 -11.44 -8.69 -9.81
CA THR A 143 -11.45 -7.63 -8.79
C THR A 143 -10.28 -6.68 -9.02
N PRO A 144 -10.50 -5.35 -9.18
CA PRO A 144 -9.41 -4.38 -9.28
C PRO A 144 -8.48 -4.45 -8.07
N ILE A 145 -7.18 -4.39 -8.31
CA ILE A 145 -6.20 -4.50 -7.21
C ILE A 145 -6.30 -3.32 -6.24
N SER A 146 -6.79 -2.16 -6.69
CA SER A 146 -7.06 -0.99 -5.85
C SER A 146 -8.15 -1.21 -4.80
N GLN A 147 -8.99 -2.25 -4.95
CA GLN A 147 -9.95 -2.68 -3.92
C GLN A 147 -9.30 -3.61 -2.89
N VAL A 148 -8.19 -4.24 -3.22
CA VAL A 148 -7.42 -5.11 -2.31
C VAL A 148 -6.45 -4.26 -1.49
N VAL A 149 -5.73 -3.36 -2.15
CA VAL A 149 -4.83 -2.39 -1.52
C VAL A 149 -5.04 -1.03 -2.17
N LYS A 150 -5.46 -0.05 -1.37
CA LYS A 150 -5.62 1.32 -1.85
C LYS A 150 -4.27 1.91 -2.24
N ALA A 151 -4.24 2.55 -3.40
CA ALA A 151 -3.09 3.36 -3.78
C ALA A 151 -2.93 4.54 -2.81
N ASP A 152 -1.69 4.91 -2.53
CA ASP A 152 -1.34 6.03 -1.66
C ASP A 152 -0.15 6.79 -2.22
N THR A 153 0.01 8.03 -1.80
CA THR A 153 1.22 8.81 -2.00
C THR A 153 1.91 8.98 -0.66
N LEU A 154 3.15 8.53 -0.57
CA LEU A 154 4.00 8.69 0.60
C LEU A 154 4.93 9.87 0.36
N VAL A 155 4.93 10.81 1.28
CA VAL A 155 5.83 11.96 1.29
C VAL A 155 6.78 11.79 2.48
N GLU A 156 8.07 11.73 2.19
CA GLU A 156 9.13 11.67 3.18
C GLU A 156 9.62 13.07 3.46
N VAL A 157 9.64 13.46 4.74
CA VAL A 157 10.03 14.80 5.16
C VAL A 157 11.14 14.75 6.19
N GLU A 158 12.09 15.68 6.12
CA GLU A 158 13.05 15.89 7.17
C GLU A 158 12.43 16.73 8.30
N VAL A 159 12.39 16.15 9.50
CA VAL A 159 11.85 16.84 10.68
C VAL A 159 12.99 17.31 11.58
N THR A 160 13.13 18.63 11.69
CA THR A 160 14.14 19.23 12.56
C THR A 160 13.88 18.97 14.06
N PRO A 161 14.91 18.90 14.92
CA PRO A 161 14.75 18.54 16.33
C PRO A 161 13.83 19.46 17.15
N ASN A 162 13.61 20.68 16.69
CA ASN A 162 12.73 21.67 17.34
C ASN A 162 11.26 21.55 16.90
N ARG A 163 10.93 20.62 15.98
CA ARG A 163 9.59 20.40 15.46
C ARG A 163 9.10 18.95 15.70
N PRO A 164 9.12 18.44 16.95
CA PRO A 164 8.68 17.07 17.23
C PRO A 164 7.17 16.85 16.95
N ASP A 165 6.39 17.90 16.88
CA ASP A 165 4.98 17.90 16.50
C ASP A 165 4.77 17.29 15.11
N LEU A 166 5.71 17.48 14.17
CA LEU A 166 5.65 16.99 12.79
C LEU A 166 5.93 15.49 12.65
N LEU A 167 6.33 14.79 13.72
CA LEU A 167 6.54 13.34 13.72
C LEU A 167 5.24 12.52 13.72
N SER A 168 4.10 13.17 13.49
CA SER A 168 2.79 12.51 13.39
C SER A 168 1.96 13.09 12.25
N HIS A 169 1.06 12.26 11.68
CA HIS A 169 0.09 12.72 10.68
C HIS A 169 -0.81 13.85 11.22
N ASN A 170 -1.15 13.78 12.50
CA ASN A 170 -1.95 14.80 13.17
C ASN A 170 -1.23 16.17 13.21
N GLY A 171 0.03 16.19 13.64
CA GLY A 171 0.83 17.42 13.68
C GLY A 171 1.13 17.97 12.29
N MET A 172 1.44 17.09 11.33
CA MET A 172 1.63 17.46 9.92
C MET A 172 0.36 18.06 9.31
N ALA A 173 -0.81 17.48 9.62
CA ALA A 173 -2.09 18.03 9.15
C ALA A 173 -2.39 19.39 9.75
N TYR A 174 -2.07 19.59 11.03
CA TYR A 174 -2.24 20.88 11.69
C TYR A 174 -1.38 21.98 11.05
N GLU A 175 -0.12 21.66 10.77
CA GLU A 175 0.79 22.56 10.07
C GLU A 175 0.32 22.87 8.66
N LEU A 176 -0.03 21.83 7.89
CA LEU A 176 -0.52 21.98 6.51
C LEU A 176 -1.82 22.81 6.48
N ALA A 177 -2.70 22.65 7.47
CA ALA A 177 -3.89 23.47 7.61
C ALA A 177 -3.54 24.94 7.83
N ALA A 178 -2.55 25.22 8.69
CA ALA A 178 -2.09 26.58 8.99
C ALA A 178 -1.50 27.27 7.75
N ILE A 179 -0.64 26.57 7.00
CA ILE A 179 0.04 27.17 5.82
C ILE A 179 -0.87 27.26 4.60
N SER A 180 -1.83 26.34 4.43
CA SER A 180 -2.76 26.34 3.30
C SER A 180 -4.04 27.13 3.53
N GLY A 181 -4.34 27.52 4.79
CA GLY A 181 -5.59 28.13 5.18
C GLY A 181 -6.80 27.19 5.15
N ARG A 182 -6.56 25.87 5.09
CA ARG A 182 -7.62 24.84 5.09
C ARG A 182 -8.05 24.51 6.51
N GLU A 183 -9.24 23.92 6.63
CA GLU A 183 -9.79 23.51 7.92
C GLU A 183 -9.09 22.24 8.42
N TYR A 184 -8.53 22.32 9.64
CA TYR A 184 -8.07 21.13 10.36
C TYR A 184 -9.22 20.45 11.09
N ARG A 185 -9.33 19.13 10.94
CA ARG A 185 -10.38 18.28 11.53
C ARG A 185 -9.73 17.22 12.40
N PRO A 186 -9.71 17.40 13.74
CA PRO A 186 -9.17 16.36 14.60
C PRO A 186 -10.01 15.07 14.47
N VAL A 187 -9.34 13.94 14.35
CA VAL A 187 -10.02 12.64 14.37
C VAL A 187 -10.53 12.40 15.80
N SER A 188 -11.81 12.14 15.93
CA SER A 188 -12.39 11.71 17.19
C SER A 188 -11.91 10.29 17.50
N ILE A 189 -11.25 10.13 18.62
CA ILE A 189 -10.91 8.81 19.15
C ILE A 189 -12.08 8.36 20.01
N ASP A 190 -12.79 7.35 19.53
CA ASP A 190 -13.76 6.63 20.37
C ASP A 190 -12.95 5.69 21.27
N ASP A 191 -12.91 5.98 22.56
CA ASP A 191 -12.28 5.15 23.57
C ASP A 191 -13.04 3.84 23.84
N ALA A 192 -14.11 3.61 23.05
CA ALA A 192 -14.99 2.44 23.15
C ALA A 192 -15.54 2.20 24.58
N GLY A 193 -15.60 3.27 25.37
CA GLY A 193 -16.13 3.19 26.74
C GLY A 193 -15.25 2.33 27.66
N VAL A 194 -13.94 2.24 27.40
CA VAL A 194 -13.02 1.53 28.28
C VAL A 194 -12.96 2.25 29.62
N GLU A 195 -13.60 1.68 30.62
CA GLU A 195 -13.44 2.15 31.99
C GLU A 195 -12.02 1.83 32.47
N LEU A 196 -11.32 2.86 32.94
CA LEU A 196 -10.01 2.67 33.54
C LEU A 196 -10.19 2.10 34.96
N GLU A 197 -9.74 0.88 35.14
CA GLU A 197 -9.67 0.24 36.46
C GLU A 197 -8.27 0.40 37.07
N PRO A 198 -8.15 0.37 38.41
CA PRO A 198 -6.85 0.29 39.06
C PRO A 198 -6.07 -0.93 38.53
N ALA A 199 -4.81 -0.73 38.17
CA ALA A 199 -3.99 -1.76 37.54
C ALA A 199 -3.75 -3.03 38.41
N GLY A 200 -4.05 -2.97 39.70
CA GLY A 200 -3.90 -4.08 40.63
C GLY A 200 -2.48 -4.65 40.60
N ASP A 201 -2.38 -5.99 40.55
CA ASP A 201 -1.09 -6.70 40.48
C ASP A 201 -0.49 -6.71 39.05
N PHE A 202 -1.18 -6.10 38.07
CA PHE A 202 -0.77 -6.15 36.68
C PHE A 202 0.34 -5.15 36.33
N VAL A 203 0.34 -3.99 37.00
CA VAL A 203 1.37 -2.96 36.91
C VAL A 203 1.79 -2.52 38.30
N ARG A 204 3.10 -2.50 38.54
CA ARG A 204 3.68 -2.00 39.78
C ARG A 204 4.54 -0.75 39.46
N LEU A 205 4.29 0.34 40.16
CA LEU A 205 5.10 1.52 40.12
C LEU A 205 6.02 1.53 41.33
N ASP A 206 7.32 1.33 41.11
CA ASP A 206 8.31 1.32 42.20
C ASP A 206 8.72 2.72 42.66
N GLN A 207 8.53 3.73 41.81
CA GLN A 207 8.87 5.13 42.10
C GLN A 207 7.76 6.08 41.60
N PRO A 208 6.62 6.11 42.26
CA PRO A 208 5.47 6.93 41.84
C PRO A 208 5.72 8.42 41.88
N GLU A 209 6.70 8.90 42.69
CA GLU A 209 7.10 10.30 42.75
C GLU A 209 7.79 10.78 41.43
N LEU A 210 8.42 9.87 40.69
CA LEU A 210 9.07 10.16 39.39
C LEU A 210 8.14 9.93 38.20
N ASN A 211 7.19 9.03 38.35
CA ASN A 211 6.19 8.73 37.32
C ASN A 211 4.81 8.52 37.96
N PRO A 212 4.09 9.64 38.26
CA PRO A 212 2.84 9.57 39.00
C PRO A 212 1.66 8.99 38.22
N TYR A 213 1.77 8.94 36.90
CA TYR A 213 0.73 8.42 36.03
C TYR A 213 1.29 7.39 35.02
N TYR A 214 0.73 6.20 35.05
CA TYR A 214 1.04 5.14 34.11
C TYR A 214 -0.24 4.42 33.70
N THR A 215 -0.47 4.29 32.40
CA THR A 215 -1.59 3.52 31.86
C THR A 215 -1.07 2.31 31.09
N ALA A 216 -1.75 1.19 31.22
CA ALA A 216 -1.43 -0.01 30.50
C ALA A 216 -2.69 -0.65 29.93
N VAL A 217 -2.62 -1.21 28.73
CA VAL A 217 -3.69 -1.95 28.09
C VAL A 217 -3.21 -3.38 27.85
N LYS A 218 -3.97 -4.36 28.36
CA LYS A 218 -3.73 -5.77 28.09
C LYS A 218 -4.62 -6.20 26.93
N ILE A 219 -4.00 -6.61 25.84
CA ILE A 219 -4.69 -7.17 24.68
C ILE A 219 -4.49 -8.68 24.71
N SER A 220 -5.58 -9.45 24.65
CA SER A 220 -5.57 -10.90 24.66
C SER A 220 -6.40 -11.47 23.51
N GLY A 221 -6.17 -12.74 23.15
CA GLY A 221 -6.89 -13.38 22.05
C GLY A 221 -6.39 -12.94 20.65
N VAL A 222 -5.17 -12.42 20.57
CA VAL A 222 -4.55 -12.04 19.29
C VAL A 222 -3.97 -13.29 18.63
N ASN A 223 -4.35 -13.56 17.39
CA ASN A 223 -3.66 -14.53 16.55
C ASN A 223 -2.50 -13.83 15.85
N VAL A 224 -1.30 -14.35 16.01
CA VAL A 224 -0.05 -13.87 15.40
C VAL A 224 0.32 -14.77 14.22
#